data_b70530cee05adfa4d3f64d0b7040ea8e
#
_entry.id   b70530cee05adfa4d3f64d0b7040ea8e
#
_cell.length_a   1.000
_cell.length_b   1.000
_cell.length_c   1.000
_cell.angle_alpha   90.00
_cell.angle_beta   90.00
_cell.angle_gamma   90.00
#
_symmetry.space_group_name_H-M   'P 1'
#
loop_
_entity.id
_entity.type
_entity.pdbx_description
1 polymer ?
#
loop_
_entity_poly.entity_id
_entity_poly.type
_entity_poly.pdbx_seq_one_letter_code
_entity_poly.pdbx_strand_id
1 'polypeptide(L)'
;MSIVRSFFETRLKTFADANSIPIAFQGVGFTKPASGQWLEAIVIPNMSYQREITADAAKVSTVGIYQVNVWVKSGTGLGSAEALAQSIVALFPVVPKGAVSIEIPGHVGRALSPDNSGWIAIPVTFGYRHN
;
A
#
# COMPACT_ATOMS: atom_id res chain seq x y z
N MET A 1 -11.46 7.77 -11.49
CA MET A 1 -10.46 7.29 -10.55
C MET A 1 -11.00 7.27 -9.14
N SER A 2 -10.67 6.26 -8.37
CA SER A 2 -11.11 6.13 -6.99
C SER A 2 -10.40 7.14 -6.10
N ILE A 3 -11.14 7.77 -5.19
CA ILE A 3 -10.56 8.65 -4.16
C ILE A 3 -9.56 7.91 -3.28
N VAL A 4 -9.86 6.64 -2.97
CA VAL A 4 -8.95 5.79 -2.19
C VAL A 4 -7.63 5.60 -2.93
N ARG A 5 -7.69 5.25 -4.18
CA ARG A 5 -6.50 5.04 -4.99
C ARG A 5 -5.66 6.32 -5.10
N SER A 6 -6.30 7.45 -5.35
CA SER A 6 -5.60 8.74 -5.41
C SER A 6 -4.91 9.08 -4.10
N PHE A 7 -5.58 8.83 -2.98
CA PHE A 7 -5.02 9.12 -1.67
C PHE A 7 -3.71 8.38 -1.45
N PHE A 8 -3.71 7.07 -1.71
CA PHE A 8 -2.52 6.25 -1.49
C PHE A 8 -1.44 6.48 -2.55
N GLU A 9 -1.84 6.49 -3.83
CA GLU A 9 -0.86 6.57 -4.92
C GLU A 9 -0.12 7.89 -4.94
N THR A 10 -0.80 9.00 -4.63
CA THR A 10 -0.16 10.32 -4.61
C THR A 10 0.96 10.37 -3.58
N ARG A 11 0.70 9.90 -2.36
CA ARG A 11 1.70 9.92 -1.30
C ARG A 11 2.84 8.95 -1.58
N LEU A 12 2.52 7.76 -2.03
CA LEU A 12 3.53 6.74 -2.32
C LEU A 12 4.42 7.17 -3.47
N LYS A 13 3.82 7.74 -4.52
CA LYS A 13 4.58 8.22 -5.68
C LYS A 13 5.55 9.34 -5.29
N THR A 14 5.11 10.30 -4.47
CA THR A 14 5.96 11.38 -4.00
C THR A 14 7.16 10.83 -3.25
N PHE A 15 6.93 9.89 -2.35
CA PHE A 15 7.99 9.24 -1.59
C PHE A 15 8.96 8.48 -2.51
N ALA A 16 8.43 7.70 -3.42
CA ALA A 16 9.25 6.89 -4.32
C ALA A 16 10.09 7.76 -5.26
N ASP A 17 9.50 8.83 -5.78
CA ASP A 17 10.24 9.75 -6.66
C ASP A 17 11.38 10.43 -5.90
N ALA A 18 11.14 10.81 -4.64
CA ALA A 18 12.17 11.43 -3.81
C ALA A 18 13.33 10.48 -3.50
N ASN A 19 13.08 9.18 -3.53
CA ASN A 19 14.07 8.15 -3.21
C ASN A 19 14.52 7.35 -4.45
N SER A 20 14.06 7.75 -5.62
CA SER A 20 14.40 7.09 -6.91
C SER A 20 14.05 5.60 -6.92
N ILE A 21 12.89 5.25 -6.42
CA ILE A 21 12.42 3.86 -6.34
C ILE A 21 11.31 3.65 -7.36
N PRO A 22 11.44 2.65 -8.26
CA PRO A 22 10.35 2.35 -9.21
C PRO A 22 9.12 1.77 -8.49
N ILE A 23 7.93 2.11 -8.97
CA ILE A 23 6.67 1.60 -8.44
C ILE A 23 5.84 0.97 -9.55
N ALA A 24 5.33 -0.23 -9.29
CA ALA A 24 4.31 -0.86 -10.11
C ALA A 24 2.94 -0.57 -9.51
N PHE A 25 2.12 0.24 -10.20
CA PHE A 25 0.74 0.49 -9.81
C PHE A 25 -0.19 -0.45 -10.56
N GLN A 26 -1.31 -0.79 -9.94
CA GLN A 26 -2.30 -1.66 -10.59
C GLN A 26 -2.83 -1.03 -11.87
N GLY A 27 -2.88 -1.83 -12.93
CA GLY A 27 -3.39 -1.40 -14.21
C GLY A 27 -2.44 -0.53 -15.04
N VAL A 28 -1.23 -0.30 -14.55
CA VAL A 28 -0.22 0.48 -15.26
C VAL A 28 0.92 -0.44 -15.67
N GLY A 29 1.36 -0.34 -16.90
CA GLY A 29 2.48 -1.14 -17.40
C GLY A 29 3.75 -0.85 -16.59
N PHE A 30 4.52 -1.90 -16.29
CA PHE A 30 5.71 -1.77 -15.48
C PHE A 30 6.74 -2.77 -15.94
N THR A 31 7.99 -2.32 -16.03
CA THR A 31 9.13 -3.19 -16.30
C THR A 31 9.98 -3.29 -15.05
N LYS A 32 10.10 -4.49 -14.52
CA LYS A 32 10.89 -4.79 -13.33
C LYS A 32 12.35 -4.43 -13.57
N PRO A 33 13.01 -3.70 -12.64
CA PRO A 33 14.43 -3.39 -12.82
C PRO A 33 15.28 -4.65 -12.71
N ALA A 34 16.46 -4.62 -13.32
CA ALA A 34 17.40 -5.75 -13.28
C ALA A 34 17.97 -5.95 -11.87
N SER A 35 18.09 -4.88 -11.10
CA SER A 35 18.64 -4.93 -9.75
C SER A 35 18.03 -3.80 -8.92
N GLY A 36 18.26 -3.84 -7.61
CA GLY A 36 17.75 -2.83 -6.72
C GLY A 36 16.38 -3.18 -6.18
N GLN A 37 15.75 -2.22 -5.53
CA GLN A 37 14.44 -2.39 -4.91
C GLN A 37 13.36 -1.77 -5.78
N TRP A 38 12.16 -2.32 -5.72
CA TRP A 38 11.00 -1.70 -6.34
C TRP A 38 9.77 -2.01 -5.51
N LEU A 39 8.73 -1.24 -5.73
CA LEU A 39 7.49 -1.34 -4.97
C LEU A 39 6.35 -1.80 -5.86
N GLU A 40 5.42 -2.51 -5.27
CA GLU A 40 4.17 -2.88 -5.94
C GLU A 40 3.02 -2.46 -5.05
N ALA A 41 2.13 -1.64 -5.57
CA ALA A 41 1.01 -1.08 -4.81
C ALA A 41 -0.30 -1.73 -5.22
N ILE A 42 -1.07 -2.20 -4.23
CA ILE A 42 -2.31 -2.92 -4.45
C ILE A 42 -3.39 -2.37 -3.53
N VAL A 43 -4.53 -1.99 -4.11
CA VAL A 43 -5.73 -1.65 -3.35
C VAL A 43 -6.64 -2.86 -3.36
N ILE A 44 -7.01 -3.35 -2.18
CA ILE A 44 -7.88 -4.51 -2.03
C ILE A 44 -9.17 -4.04 -1.36
N PRO A 45 -10.22 -3.71 -2.12
CA PRO A 45 -11.50 -3.36 -1.53
C PRO A 45 -12.08 -4.60 -0.83
N ASN A 46 -12.58 -4.42 0.37
CA ASN A 46 -13.12 -5.53 1.14
C ASN A 46 -14.64 -5.53 1.09
N MET A 47 -15.25 -4.54 1.73
CA MET A 47 -16.71 -4.48 1.74
C MET A 47 -17.19 -3.05 1.95
N SER A 48 -18.41 -2.78 1.49
CA SER A 48 -19.13 -1.57 1.80
C SER A 48 -20.25 -1.90 2.76
N TYR A 49 -20.48 -1.05 3.74
CA TYR A 49 -21.59 -1.23 4.65
C TYR A 49 -22.22 0.10 5.00
N GLN A 50 -23.49 0.03 5.35
CA GLN A 50 -24.25 1.20 5.72
C GLN A 50 -23.87 1.59 7.15
N ARG A 51 -23.32 2.80 7.30
CA ARG A 51 -22.81 3.28 8.58
C ARG A 51 -23.91 3.88 9.46
N GLU A 52 -24.84 4.56 8.84
CA GLU A 52 -26.02 5.09 9.55
C GLU A 52 -27.22 5.12 8.62
N ILE A 53 -28.39 5.00 9.21
CA ILE A 53 -29.66 5.10 8.50
C ILE A 53 -30.29 6.43 8.88
N THR A 54 -30.57 7.25 7.86
CA THR A 54 -31.28 8.52 8.06
C THR A 54 -32.57 8.50 7.26
N ALA A 55 -33.44 9.47 7.52
CA ALA A 55 -34.71 9.57 6.79
C ALA A 55 -34.49 9.78 5.28
N ASP A 56 -33.44 10.50 4.91
CA ASP A 56 -33.25 10.93 3.52
C ASP A 56 -32.17 10.16 2.78
N ALA A 57 -31.20 9.62 3.48
CA ALA A 57 -30.09 8.93 2.86
C ALA A 57 -29.39 8.01 3.83
N ALA A 58 -28.80 6.96 3.29
CA ALA A 58 -27.91 6.08 4.04
C ALA A 58 -26.48 6.53 3.81
N LYS A 59 -25.69 6.57 4.89
CA LYS A 59 -24.26 6.81 4.77
C LYS A 59 -23.55 5.49 4.67
N VAL A 60 -22.72 5.36 3.65
CA VAL A 60 -22.01 4.11 3.33
C VAL A 60 -20.54 4.33 3.55
N SER A 61 -19.92 3.39 4.24
CA SER A 61 -18.46 3.34 4.38
C SER A 61 -17.93 2.14 3.65
N THR A 62 -16.78 2.31 3.02
CA THR A 62 -16.04 1.22 2.39
C THR A 62 -14.76 0.99 3.17
N VAL A 63 -14.52 -0.24 3.57
CA VAL A 63 -13.28 -0.63 4.23
C VAL A 63 -12.49 -1.53 3.29
N GLY A 64 -11.19 -1.53 3.45
CA GLY A 64 -10.34 -2.38 2.63
C GLY A 64 -8.92 -2.37 3.12
N ILE A 65 -8.06 -2.92 2.30
CA ILE A 65 -6.65 -3.06 2.58
C ILE A 65 -5.86 -2.38 1.47
N TYR A 66 -4.87 -1.57 1.85
CA TYR A 66 -3.86 -1.11 0.93
C TYR A 66 -2.57 -1.86 1.26
N GLN A 67 -1.99 -2.50 0.27
CA GLN A 67 -0.79 -3.28 0.44
C GLN A 67 0.30 -2.77 -0.48
N VAL A 68 1.49 -2.59 0.09
CA VAL A 68 2.68 -2.25 -0.69
C VAL A 68 3.68 -3.36 -0.47
N ASN A 69 4.07 -4.03 -1.54
CA ASN A 69 5.12 -5.05 -1.48
C ASN A 69 6.44 -4.38 -1.80
N VAL A 70 7.41 -4.55 -0.91
CA VAL A 70 8.79 -4.12 -1.16
C VAL A 70 9.53 -5.31 -1.75
N TRP A 71 9.95 -5.18 -3.00
CA TRP A 71 10.63 -6.24 -3.72
C TRP A 71 12.14 -6.01 -3.71
N VAL A 72 12.89 -7.04 -3.33
CA VAL A 72 14.35 -7.00 -3.34
C VAL A 72 14.88 -8.29 -3.96
N LYS A 73 16.10 -8.23 -4.48
CA LYS A 73 16.78 -9.43 -4.99
C LYS A 73 17.11 -10.38 -3.86
N SER A 74 16.86 -11.66 -4.10
CA SER A 74 17.28 -12.74 -3.23
C SER A 74 18.81 -12.71 -3.06
N GLY A 75 19.28 -12.92 -1.84
CA GLY A 75 20.72 -12.99 -1.57
C GLY A 75 21.37 -11.67 -1.20
N THR A 76 20.64 -10.55 -1.25
CA THR A 76 21.20 -9.24 -0.88
C THR A 76 20.94 -8.88 0.58
N GLY A 77 20.24 -9.74 1.33
CA GLY A 77 19.85 -9.47 2.70
C GLY A 77 18.56 -8.65 2.77
N LEU A 78 17.96 -8.59 3.94
CA LEU A 78 16.65 -7.97 4.13
C LEU A 78 16.71 -6.64 4.87
N GLY A 79 17.86 -6.25 5.41
CA GLY A 79 17.95 -5.08 6.28
C GLY A 79 17.47 -3.79 5.63
N SER A 80 17.95 -3.50 4.43
CA SER A 80 17.55 -2.27 3.72
C SER A 80 16.11 -2.31 3.27
N ALA A 81 15.62 -3.50 2.88
CA ALA A 81 14.22 -3.67 2.48
C ALA A 81 13.28 -3.50 3.67
N GLU A 82 13.66 -4.00 4.84
CA GLU A 82 12.87 -3.81 6.05
C GLU A 82 12.85 -2.35 6.48
N ALA A 83 13.98 -1.66 6.36
CA ALA A 83 14.05 -0.22 6.65
C ALA A 83 13.15 0.57 5.69
N LEU A 84 13.14 0.23 4.41
CA LEU A 84 12.26 0.85 3.42
C LEU A 84 10.79 0.57 3.77
N ALA A 85 10.47 -0.65 4.16
CA ALA A 85 9.11 -1.01 4.57
C ALA A 85 8.65 -0.16 5.75
N GLN A 86 9.50 0.05 6.75
CA GLN A 86 9.17 0.89 7.90
C GLN A 86 8.99 2.35 7.50
N SER A 87 9.76 2.85 6.53
CA SER A 87 9.56 4.20 6.00
C SER A 87 8.19 4.35 5.33
N ILE A 88 7.73 3.30 4.65
CA ILE A 88 6.40 3.30 4.02
C ILE A 88 5.31 3.30 5.09
N VAL A 89 5.47 2.56 6.18
CA VAL A 89 4.53 2.60 7.30
C VAL A 89 4.38 4.04 7.80
N ALA A 90 5.47 4.76 7.91
CA ALA A 90 5.46 6.14 8.42
C ALA A 90 4.76 7.13 7.48
N LEU A 91 4.61 6.80 6.20
CA LEU A 91 3.90 7.68 5.25
C LEU A 91 2.41 7.79 5.53
N PHE A 92 1.83 6.78 6.15
CA PHE A 92 0.38 6.68 6.33
C PHE A 92 0.06 6.46 7.81
N PRO A 93 0.22 7.52 8.63
CA PRO A 93 -0.12 7.40 10.05
C PRO A 93 -1.63 7.26 10.23
N VAL A 94 -2.04 6.71 11.35
CA VAL A 94 -3.45 6.63 11.70
C VAL A 94 -4.01 8.05 11.81
N VAL A 95 -4.98 8.36 10.97
CA VAL A 95 -5.62 9.67 10.95
C VAL A 95 -7.12 9.42 10.97
N PRO A 96 -7.81 9.86 12.02
CA PRO A 96 -9.23 9.56 12.18
C PRO A 96 -10.16 10.40 11.33
N LYS A 97 -9.66 11.44 10.65
CA LYS A 97 -10.49 12.37 9.88
C LYS A 97 -10.04 12.45 8.44
N GLY A 98 -11.01 12.64 7.56
CA GLY A 98 -10.77 12.80 6.13
C GLY A 98 -11.66 11.88 5.32
N ALA A 99 -11.66 12.07 4.00
CA ALA A 99 -12.41 11.20 3.09
C ALA A 99 -11.90 9.76 3.16
N VAL A 100 -10.60 9.60 3.34
CA VAL A 100 -9.96 8.30 3.54
C VAL A 100 -9.20 8.34 4.86
N SER A 101 -9.43 7.36 5.70
CA SER A 101 -8.77 7.25 7.01
C SER A 101 -7.97 5.96 7.07
N ILE A 102 -6.85 6.01 7.77
CA ILE A 102 -6.08 4.80 8.09
C ILE A 102 -6.56 4.34 9.47
N GLU A 103 -7.23 3.21 9.50
CA GLU A 103 -7.78 2.67 10.75
C GLU A 103 -6.90 1.62 11.38
N ILE A 104 -6.27 0.80 10.54
CA ILE A 104 -5.31 -0.18 11.00
C ILE A 104 -3.96 0.33 10.55
N PRO A 105 -3.05 0.65 11.50
CA PRO A 105 -1.74 1.18 11.12
C PRO A 105 -0.97 0.18 10.27
N GLY A 106 -0.11 0.69 9.43
CA GLY A 106 0.72 -0.16 8.59
C GLY A 106 1.57 -1.10 9.42
N HIS A 107 1.71 -2.32 8.97
CA HIS A 107 2.60 -3.28 9.60
C HIS A 107 3.37 -4.02 8.52
N VAL A 108 4.60 -4.36 8.87
CA VAL A 108 5.51 -5.09 7.98
C VAL A 108 5.28 -6.57 8.20
N GLY A 109 4.92 -7.27 7.13
CA GLY A 109 4.69 -8.68 7.19
C GLY A 109 5.95 -9.50 6.96
N ARG A 110 5.76 -10.80 6.90
CA ARG A 110 6.83 -11.75 6.71
C ARG A 110 7.31 -11.71 5.24
N ALA A 111 8.62 -11.81 5.05
CA ALA A 111 9.19 -11.89 3.71
C ALA A 111 8.73 -13.15 2.98
N LEU A 112 8.39 -13.00 1.71
CA LEU A 112 7.85 -14.07 0.88
C LEU A 112 8.65 -14.20 -0.41
N SER A 113 8.86 -15.45 -0.84
CA SER A 113 9.45 -15.75 -2.16
C SER A 113 8.41 -16.50 -2.99
N PRO A 114 7.49 -15.79 -3.60
CA PRO A 114 6.29 -16.42 -4.14
C PRO A 114 6.52 -17.34 -5.34
N ASP A 115 7.56 -17.16 -6.14
CA ASP A 115 7.67 -17.87 -7.40
C ASP A 115 9.10 -18.28 -7.80
N ASN A 116 10.01 -18.32 -6.87
CA ASN A 116 11.42 -18.67 -7.12
C ASN A 116 12.08 -17.83 -8.22
N SER A 117 11.58 -16.61 -8.42
CA SER A 117 12.08 -15.71 -9.47
C SER A 117 13.39 -15.03 -9.12
N GLY A 118 13.94 -15.31 -7.95
CA GLY A 118 15.10 -14.58 -7.44
C GLY A 118 14.74 -13.28 -6.76
N TRP A 119 13.46 -13.01 -6.52
CA TRP A 119 12.97 -11.83 -5.83
C TRP A 119 12.25 -12.22 -4.55
N ILE A 120 12.36 -11.37 -3.55
CA ILE A 120 11.68 -11.52 -2.26
C ILE A 120 10.78 -10.31 -2.06
N ALA A 121 9.54 -10.54 -1.63
CA ALA A 121 8.60 -9.49 -1.33
C ALA A 121 8.41 -9.35 0.17
N ILE A 122 8.45 -8.11 0.68
CA ILE A 122 8.08 -7.81 2.05
C ILE A 122 6.79 -7.01 1.99
N PRO A 123 5.65 -7.57 2.43
CA PRO A 123 4.38 -6.86 2.36
C PRO A 123 4.24 -5.85 3.50
N VAL A 124 3.75 -4.67 3.18
CA VAL A 124 3.34 -3.65 4.15
C VAL A 124 1.85 -3.44 3.96
N THR A 125 1.08 -3.65 5.00
CA THR A 125 -0.38 -3.69 4.91
C THR A 125 -1.02 -2.63 5.80
N PHE A 126 -1.99 -1.91 5.26
CA PHE A 126 -2.77 -0.89 5.97
C PHE A 126 -4.24 -1.21 5.86
N GLY A 127 -5.00 -0.94 6.93
CA GLY A 127 -6.45 -1.00 6.86
C GLY A 127 -7.00 0.41 6.69
N TYR A 128 -7.83 0.63 5.70
CA TYR A 128 -8.39 1.94 5.42
C TYR A 128 -9.91 1.95 5.49
N ARG A 129 -10.46 3.14 5.68
CA ARG A 129 -11.89 3.40 5.55
C ARG A 129 -12.08 4.60 4.64
N HIS A 130 -12.99 4.48 3.70
CA HIS A 130 -13.47 5.57 2.86
C HIS A 130 -14.91 5.87 3.26
N ASN A 131 -15.13 7.05 3.78
CA ASN A 131 -16.45 7.47 4.23
C ASN A 131 -17.28 8.08 3.12
#